data_1e48399dc67a62651b03cd3182b16fff
#
_entry.id   1e48399dc67a62651b03cd3182b16fff
#
_cell.length_a   1.000
_cell.length_b   1.000
_cell.length_c   1.000
_cell.angle_alpha   90.00
_cell.angle_beta   90.00
_cell.angle_gamma   90.00
#
_symmetry.space_group_name_H-M   'P 1'
#
loop_
_entity.id
_entity.type
_entity.pdbx_description
1 polymer ?
#
loop_
_entity_poly.entity_id
_entity_poly.type
_entity_poly.pdbx_seq_one_letter_code
_entity_poly.pdbx_strand_id
1 'polypeptide(L)'
;PSLAYYVASNESTEVTGTPELLNKLDGTRGFQMQSECEGVHDGSPYKQVNPMQHYENTASPRGSRVDGFNPEYGAPTLPTVEILREMMDEKDLWPINKEVWDYLDGNGFHLMSTMYTDLVNNYGKSSSIDEFAQKGQLLGAINSKSIWEVWNYNKLDYGDRFCSGLLFWYHNCSMPQVASRMWDWSLEPTASLYHTANSLEPLHAQFDYLKNTVSVVND
;
A
#
# COMPACT_ATOMS: atom_id res chain seq x y z
N PRO A 1 -4.79 -20.64 19.75
CA PRO A 1 -4.49 -21.03 18.36
C PRO A 1 -4.19 -19.77 17.53
N SER A 2 -3.09 -19.82 16.78
CA SER A 2 -2.64 -18.67 15.98
C SER A 2 -3.22 -18.61 14.57
N LEU A 3 -3.97 -19.66 14.16
CA LEU A 3 -4.63 -19.71 12.86
C LEU A 3 -6.13 -19.52 13.03
N ALA A 4 -6.68 -18.48 12.39
CA ALA A 4 -8.09 -18.13 12.47
C ALA A 4 -8.88 -18.56 11.23
N TYR A 5 -8.25 -18.55 10.05
CA TYR A 5 -8.92 -18.69 8.77
C TYR A 5 -7.99 -19.27 7.70
N TYR A 6 -8.55 -20.00 6.72
CA TYR A 6 -7.82 -20.52 5.56
C TYR A 6 -8.17 -19.74 4.31
N VAL A 7 -7.15 -19.28 3.57
CA VAL A 7 -7.28 -18.73 2.22
C VAL A 7 -6.49 -19.62 1.27
N ALA A 8 -7.15 -20.22 0.28
CA ALA A 8 -6.56 -21.28 -0.53
C ALA A 8 -5.60 -20.79 -1.60
N SER A 9 -5.83 -19.60 -2.15
CA SER A 9 -4.98 -19.07 -3.23
C SER A 9 -4.96 -17.54 -3.22
N ASN A 10 -3.97 -16.98 -3.90
CA ASN A 10 -3.89 -15.55 -4.17
C ASN A 10 -4.43 -15.27 -5.58
N GLU A 11 -5.48 -14.43 -5.68
CA GLU A 11 -6.11 -13.96 -6.94
C GLU A 11 -6.36 -15.07 -7.98
N SER A 12 -6.59 -16.30 -7.53
CA SER A 12 -6.68 -17.48 -8.40
C SER A 12 -7.64 -18.51 -7.83
N THR A 13 -7.99 -19.50 -8.61
CA THR A 13 -8.82 -20.61 -8.14
C THR A 13 -8.03 -21.52 -7.22
N GLU A 14 -8.71 -22.08 -6.21
CA GLU A 14 -8.13 -23.07 -5.31
C GLU A 14 -7.78 -24.38 -6.06
N VAL A 15 -6.90 -25.17 -5.48
CA VAL A 15 -6.66 -26.53 -5.93
C VAL A 15 -7.90 -27.39 -5.62
N THR A 16 -8.38 -28.11 -6.63
CA THR A 16 -9.57 -28.98 -6.51
C THR A 16 -9.42 -29.94 -5.33
N GLY A 17 -10.44 -29.98 -4.47
CA GLY A 17 -10.49 -30.83 -3.28
C GLY A 17 -9.91 -30.18 -2.02
N THR A 18 -9.40 -28.93 -2.10
CA THR A 18 -8.89 -28.20 -0.93
C THR A 18 -9.97 -27.98 0.14
N PRO A 19 -11.20 -27.52 -0.17
CA PRO A 19 -12.24 -27.33 0.83
C PRO A 19 -12.59 -28.61 1.58
N GLU A 20 -12.74 -29.74 0.87
CA GLU A 20 -13.09 -31.02 1.46
C GLU A 20 -11.96 -31.55 2.35
N LEU A 21 -10.71 -31.38 1.91
CA LEU A 21 -9.55 -31.77 2.69
C LEU A 21 -9.43 -30.94 3.98
N LEU A 22 -9.58 -29.64 3.91
CA LEU A 22 -9.51 -28.76 5.08
C LEU A 22 -10.65 -29.03 6.05
N ASN A 23 -11.86 -29.23 5.56
CA ASN A 23 -12.99 -29.60 6.40
C ASN A 23 -12.79 -30.95 7.10
N LYS A 24 -12.14 -31.90 6.43
CA LYS A 24 -11.80 -33.20 7.01
C LYS A 24 -10.70 -33.11 8.08
N LEU A 25 -9.69 -32.28 7.85
CA LEU A 25 -8.53 -32.13 8.76
C LEU A 25 -8.82 -31.17 9.91
N ASP A 26 -9.55 -30.10 9.62
CA ASP A 26 -9.91 -29.07 10.59
C ASP A 26 -11.22 -28.37 10.17
N GLY A 27 -12.34 -28.93 10.54
CA GLY A 27 -13.66 -28.35 10.28
C GLY A 27 -14.05 -27.21 11.22
N THR A 28 -13.12 -26.63 11.97
CA THR A 28 -13.42 -25.62 13.00
C THR A 28 -13.17 -24.18 12.54
N ARG A 29 -12.50 -23.99 11.39
CA ARG A 29 -12.12 -22.67 10.88
C ARG A 29 -12.81 -22.39 9.55
N GLY A 30 -13.04 -21.08 9.31
CA GLY A 30 -13.55 -20.62 8.02
C GLY A 30 -12.55 -20.89 6.88
N PHE A 31 -13.10 -21.02 5.70
CA PHE A 31 -12.34 -21.24 4.47
C PHE A 31 -12.83 -20.26 3.39
N GLN A 32 -11.89 -19.75 2.63
CA GLN A 32 -12.12 -18.89 1.49
C GLN A 32 -11.31 -19.37 0.29
N MET A 33 -11.90 -19.36 -0.88
CA MET A 33 -11.28 -19.91 -2.10
C MET A 33 -10.07 -19.10 -2.56
N GLN A 34 -10.14 -17.79 -2.44
CA GLN A 34 -9.06 -16.89 -2.88
C GLN A 34 -9.08 -15.57 -2.11
N SER A 35 -8.04 -14.76 -2.30
CA SER A 35 -7.88 -13.46 -1.63
C SER A 35 -8.92 -12.40 -2.03
N GLU A 36 -9.64 -12.58 -3.15
CA GLU A 36 -10.67 -11.66 -3.63
C GLU A 36 -12.02 -12.37 -3.83
N CYS A 37 -12.78 -12.58 -2.77
CA CYS A 37 -14.16 -13.11 -2.82
C CYS A 37 -14.92 -12.86 -1.52
N GLU A 38 -16.25 -12.88 -1.59
CA GLU A 38 -17.16 -12.90 -0.43
C GLU A 38 -16.93 -11.79 0.62
N GLY A 39 -16.73 -10.53 0.17
CA GLY A 39 -16.52 -9.40 1.07
C GLY A 39 -15.06 -9.16 1.44
N VAL A 40 -14.16 -9.92 0.86
CA VAL A 40 -12.72 -9.67 0.89
C VAL A 40 -12.33 -9.05 -0.46
N HIS A 41 -11.67 -7.91 -0.40
CA HIS A 41 -11.33 -7.11 -1.58
C HIS A 41 -9.82 -6.94 -1.65
N ASP A 42 -9.21 -7.73 -2.49
CA ASP A 42 -7.85 -7.59 -2.95
C ASP A 42 -7.75 -6.48 -4.00
N GLY A 43 -6.56 -6.10 -4.40
CA GLY A 43 -6.40 -5.23 -5.53
C GLY A 43 -6.30 -3.74 -5.20
N SER A 44 -5.31 -3.41 -4.44
CA SER A 44 -4.83 -2.04 -4.29
C SER A 44 -4.52 -1.42 -5.65
N PRO A 45 -4.58 -0.11 -5.81
CA PRO A 45 -4.09 0.56 -7.00
C PRO A 45 -2.58 0.34 -7.25
N TYR A 46 -1.79 -0.06 -6.25
CA TYR A 46 -0.33 -0.26 -6.29
C TYR A 46 0.43 0.94 -6.87
N LYS A 47 -0.17 2.09 -6.82
CA LYS A 47 0.35 3.37 -7.33
C LYS A 47 0.00 4.49 -6.37
N GLN A 48 0.58 5.64 -6.61
CA GLN A 48 0.18 6.85 -5.90
C GLN A 48 -1.19 7.31 -6.41
N VAL A 49 -2.05 7.70 -5.48
CA VAL A 49 -3.36 8.28 -5.79
C VAL A 49 -3.61 9.51 -4.92
N ASN A 50 -4.47 10.39 -5.37
CA ASN A 50 -4.90 11.50 -4.54
C ASN A 50 -5.62 10.95 -3.30
N PRO A 51 -5.32 11.41 -2.08
CA PRO A 51 -5.97 10.98 -0.85
C PRO A 51 -7.50 10.94 -0.91
N MET A 52 -8.12 11.91 -1.56
CA MET A 52 -9.58 11.96 -1.74
C MET A 52 -10.12 10.72 -2.44
N GLN A 53 -9.37 10.13 -3.39
CA GLN A 53 -9.82 8.93 -4.11
C GLN A 53 -10.00 7.71 -3.20
N HIS A 54 -9.24 7.62 -2.11
CA HIS A 54 -9.47 6.57 -1.09
C HIS A 54 -10.81 6.79 -0.38
N TYR A 55 -11.12 8.02 0.00
CA TYR A 55 -12.39 8.35 0.66
C TYR A 55 -13.61 8.22 -0.27
N GLU A 56 -13.44 8.51 -1.57
CA GLU A 56 -14.47 8.35 -2.60
C GLU A 56 -14.63 6.90 -3.05
N ASN A 57 -13.71 6.01 -2.66
CA ASN A 57 -13.65 4.64 -3.16
C ASN A 57 -13.40 4.54 -4.68
N THR A 58 -12.62 5.47 -5.21
CA THR A 58 -12.30 5.60 -6.64
C THR A 58 -10.83 5.35 -6.96
N ALA A 59 -10.06 4.91 -5.97
CA ALA A 59 -8.61 4.74 -6.09
C ALA A 59 -8.20 3.66 -7.10
N SER A 60 -9.04 2.67 -7.36
CA SER A 60 -8.79 1.64 -8.35
C SER A 60 -10.00 1.36 -9.22
N PRO A 61 -9.80 1.22 -10.55
CA PRO A 61 -10.86 0.81 -11.47
C PRO A 61 -11.34 -0.64 -11.22
N ARG A 62 -10.58 -1.46 -10.53
CA ARG A 62 -10.98 -2.82 -10.10
C ARG A 62 -11.82 -2.80 -8.83
N GLY A 63 -12.11 -1.62 -8.27
CA GLY A 63 -12.91 -1.50 -7.07
C GLY A 63 -12.15 -1.89 -5.81
N SER A 64 -10.86 -1.47 -5.70
CA SER A 64 -10.20 -1.53 -4.40
C SER A 64 -10.98 -0.66 -3.44
N ARG A 65 -11.86 -1.32 -2.75
CA ARG A 65 -12.79 -0.70 -1.84
C ARG A 65 -12.10 -0.48 -0.51
N VAL A 66 -12.40 0.65 0.08
CA VAL A 66 -12.04 0.93 1.47
C VAL A 66 -13.16 0.43 2.41
N ASP A 67 -13.60 -0.80 2.15
CA ASP A 67 -14.63 -1.50 2.92
C ASP A 67 -14.29 -3.00 3.05
N GLY A 68 -14.97 -3.72 3.92
CA GLY A 68 -14.75 -5.13 4.17
C GLY A 68 -13.38 -5.43 4.77
N PHE A 69 -12.76 -6.50 4.31
CA PHE A 69 -11.38 -6.87 4.62
C PHE A 69 -10.54 -6.84 3.36
N ASN A 70 -9.40 -6.15 3.38
CA ASN A 70 -8.48 -6.14 2.26
C ASN A 70 -7.17 -6.82 2.65
N PRO A 71 -6.83 -8.01 2.09
CA PRO A 71 -5.61 -8.74 2.42
C PRO A 71 -4.37 -8.21 1.70
N GLU A 72 -4.54 -7.30 0.73
CA GLU A 72 -3.44 -6.84 -0.09
C GLU A 72 -3.66 -5.40 -0.60
N TYR A 73 -3.23 -4.44 0.19
CA TYR A 73 -3.36 -3.02 -0.15
C TYR A 73 -2.08 -2.25 0.15
N GLY A 74 -1.67 -1.37 -0.74
CA GLY A 74 -0.47 -0.56 -0.52
C GLY A 74 -0.15 0.41 -1.65
N ALA A 75 0.78 1.29 -1.37
CA ALA A 75 1.33 2.22 -2.34
C ALA A 75 2.86 2.22 -2.24
N PRO A 76 3.58 2.40 -3.36
CA PRO A 76 5.03 2.51 -3.33
C PRO A 76 5.47 3.85 -2.76
N THR A 77 6.71 3.90 -2.30
CA THR A 77 7.44 5.12 -1.98
C THR A 77 8.85 5.02 -2.55
N LEU A 78 9.53 6.14 -2.73
CA LEU A 78 10.96 6.09 -3.03
C LEU A 78 11.75 5.74 -1.76
N PRO A 79 12.89 5.06 -1.87
CA PRO A 79 13.88 5.01 -0.81
C PRO A 79 14.42 6.41 -0.47
N THR A 80 15.13 6.54 0.64
CA THR A 80 15.90 7.75 0.93
C THR A 80 17.01 7.94 -0.11
N VAL A 81 17.54 9.15 -0.23
CA VAL A 81 18.60 9.42 -1.20
C VAL A 81 19.89 8.65 -0.89
N GLU A 82 20.16 8.40 0.38
CA GLU A 82 21.30 7.60 0.83
C GLU A 82 21.21 6.17 0.27
N ILE A 83 20.04 5.56 0.38
CA ILE A 83 19.78 4.21 -0.14
C ILE A 83 19.80 4.17 -1.66
N LEU A 84 19.28 5.20 -2.33
CA LEU A 84 19.39 5.29 -3.79
C LEU A 84 20.88 5.33 -4.24
N ARG A 85 21.74 6.02 -3.48
CA ARG A 85 23.18 6.06 -3.73
C ARG A 85 23.91 4.74 -3.45
N GLU A 86 23.34 3.88 -2.61
CA GLU A 86 23.86 2.52 -2.39
C GLU A 86 23.48 1.56 -3.53
N MET A 87 22.35 1.83 -4.20
CA MET A 87 21.82 0.94 -5.23
C MET A 87 22.39 1.17 -6.62
N MET A 88 22.87 2.38 -6.92
CA MET A 88 23.33 2.74 -8.28
C MET A 88 24.39 3.83 -8.27
N ASP A 89 25.14 3.90 -9.35
CA ASP A 89 26.19 4.92 -9.55
C ASP A 89 25.57 6.33 -9.64
N GLU A 90 26.30 7.36 -9.20
CA GLU A 90 25.88 8.77 -9.26
C GLU A 90 25.47 9.23 -10.67
N LYS A 91 26.13 8.73 -11.73
CA LYS A 91 25.80 9.02 -13.13
C LYS A 91 24.40 8.51 -13.55
N ASP A 92 23.87 7.50 -12.84
CA ASP A 92 22.60 6.86 -13.14
C ASP A 92 21.46 7.39 -12.27
N LEU A 93 21.82 8.10 -11.18
CA LEU A 93 20.86 8.72 -10.27
C LEU A 93 20.19 9.95 -10.87
N TRP A 94 21.01 10.87 -11.41
CA TRP A 94 20.48 12.15 -11.89
C TRP A 94 21.34 12.77 -13.02
N PRO A 95 20.73 13.17 -14.17
CA PRO A 95 19.33 12.90 -14.53
C PRO A 95 19.01 11.41 -14.52
N ILE A 96 17.77 11.05 -14.23
CA ILE A 96 17.36 9.64 -14.13
C ILE A 96 17.81 8.86 -15.37
N ASN A 97 18.66 7.86 -15.18
CA ASN A 97 18.94 6.87 -16.20
C ASN A 97 17.81 5.85 -16.24
N LYS A 98 16.90 6.03 -17.21
CA LYS A 98 15.68 5.23 -17.30
C LYS A 98 15.95 3.71 -17.36
N GLU A 99 16.99 3.26 -18.01
CA GLU A 99 17.31 1.83 -18.13
C GLU A 99 17.63 1.21 -16.76
N VAL A 100 18.47 1.89 -15.98
CA VAL A 100 18.86 1.42 -14.64
C VAL A 100 17.67 1.49 -13.68
N TRP A 101 16.91 2.57 -13.72
CA TRP A 101 15.74 2.76 -12.86
C TRP A 101 14.61 1.77 -13.19
N ASP A 102 14.35 1.49 -14.47
CA ASP A 102 13.36 0.48 -14.87
C ASP A 102 13.77 -0.93 -14.42
N TYR A 103 15.06 -1.25 -14.49
CA TYR A 103 15.58 -2.53 -13.99
C TYR A 103 15.36 -2.66 -12.48
N LEU A 104 15.59 -1.60 -11.73
CA LEU A 104 15.40 -1.56 -10.27
C LEU A 104 13.94 -1.30 -9.86
N ASP A 105 13.02 -1.09 -10.79
CA ASP A 105 11.59 -0.92 -10.51
C ASP A 105 10.85 -2.25 -10.27
N GLY A 106 11.59 -3.37 -10.30
CA GLY A 106 11.05 -4.68 -9.92
C GLY A 106 10.18 -5.37 -10.95
N ASN A 107 10.36 -5.09 -12.21
CA ASN A 107 9.92 -5.85 -13.41
C ASN A 107 8.44 -6.28 -13.52
N GLY A 108 7.55 -5.92 -12.64
CA GLY A 108 6.17 -6.37 -12.71
C GLY A 108 5.13 -5.26 -12.69
N PHE A 109 5.41 -4.21 -12.00
CA PHE A 109 4.41 -3.19 -11.71
C PHE A 109 4.69 -1.83 -12.34
N HIS A 110 5.86 -1.61 -12.90
CA HIS A 110 6.27 -0.36 -13.58
C HIS A 110 5.86 0.92 -12.81
N LEU A 111 6.10 0.93 -11.51
CA LEU A 111 5.58 1.96 -10.61
C LEU A 111 6.28 3.30 -10.75
N MET A 112 7.55 3.29 -11.20
CA MET A 112 8.34 4.51 -11.30
C MET A 112 7.82 5.52 -12.31
N SER A 113 7.31 5.09 -13.44
CA SER A 113 6.77 6.02 -14.45
C SER A 113 5.53 6.76 -13.92
N THR A 114 4.68 6.05 -13.18
CA THR A 114 3.50 6.64 -12.53
C THR A 114 3.92 7.57 -11.41
N MET A 115 4.82 7.11 -10.54
CA MET A 115 5.33 7.91 -9.42
C MET A 115 6.04 9.18 -9.90
N TYR A 116 6.88 9.09 -10.94
CA TYR A 116 7.52 10.27 -11.52
C TYR A 116 6.50 11.30 -12.00
N THR A 117 5.46 10.84 -12.69
CA THR A 117 4.39 11.72 -13.17
C THR A 117 3.65 12.39 -12.01
N ASP A 118 3.32 11.64 -10.98
CA ASP A 118 2.62 12.15 -9.80
C ASP A 118 3.48 13.12 -9.00
N LEU A 119 4.78 12.86 -8.88
CA LEU A 119 5.73 13.78 -8.24
C LEU A 119 5.78 15.13 -8.97
N VAL A 120 5.89 15.09 -10.30
CA VAL A 120 5.93 16.33 -11.11
C VAL A 120 4.61 17.10 -11.02
N ASN A 121 3.49 16.39 -11.07
CA ASN A 121 2.16 17.02 -11.03
C ASN A 121 1.85 17.65 -9.66
N ASN A 122 2.25 17.00 -8.56
CA ASN A 122 1.93 17.46 -7.21
C ASN A 122 2.96 18.45 -6.66
N TYR A 123 4.24 18.29 -7.00
CA TYR A 123 5.34 19.03 -6.35
C TYR A 123 6.28 19.73 -7.35
N GLY A 124 5.96 19.70 -8.65
CA GLY A 124 6.81 20.27 -9.70
C GLY A 124 8.06 19.44 -10.00
N LYS A 125 8.80 19.86 -11.02
CA LYS A 125 10.06 19.22 -11.43
C LYS A 125 11.09 19.35 -10.31
N SER A 126 11.96 18.36 -10.21
CA SER A 126 13.11 18.37 -9.31
C SER A 126 14.37 18.78 -10.07
N SER A 127 15.29 19.39 -9.36
CA SER A 127 16.59 19.85 -9.90
C SER A 127 17.74 18.89 -9.52
N SER A 128 17.52 18.01 -8.58
CA SER A 128 18.50 17.05 -8.08
C SER A 128 17.85 15.77 -7.60
N ILE A 129 18.66 14.73 -7.40
CA ILE A 129 18.20 13.47 -6.81
C ILE A 129 17.73 13.66 -5.36
N ASP A 130 18.39 14.53 -4.59
CA ASP A 130 17.99 14.83 -3.21
C ASP A 130 16.57 15.40 -3.14
N GLU A 131 16.29 16.39 -3.98
CA GLU A 131 14.95 16.97 -4.07
C GLU A 131 13.91 15.96 -4.55
N PHE A 132 14.27 15.13 -5.54
CA PHE A 132 13.39 14.10 -6.07
C PHE A 132 13.05 13.03 -5.01
N ALA A 133 14.06 12.55 -4.29
CA ALA A 133 13.87 11.57 -3.22
C ALA A 133 13.00 12.12 -2.07
N GLN A 134 13.24 13.36 -1.63
CA GLN A 134 12.41 14.02 -0.61
C GLN A 134 10.94 14.10 -1.02
N LYS A 135 10.66 14.51 -2.27
CA LYS A 135 9.31 14.55 -2.82
C LYS A 135 8.68 13.15 -2.89
N GLY A 136 9.46 12.14 -3.25
CA GLY A 136 9.03 10.75 -3.28
C GLY A 136 8.67 10.21 -1.91
N GLN A 137 9.48 10.53 -0.89
CA GLN A 137 9.18 10.20 0.50
C GLN A 137 7.88 10.87 0.97
N LEU A 138 7.70 12.16 0.66
CA LEU A 138 6.47 12.89 1.01
C LEU A 138 5.24 12.29 0.34
N LEU A 139 5.33 11.93 -0.94
CA LEU A 139 4.23 11.33 -1.68
C LEU A 139 3.84 9.97 -1.08
N GLY A 140 4.82 9.12 -0.78
CA GLY A 140 4.61 7.84 -0.10
C GLY A 140 3.97 8.00 1.28
N ALA A 141 4.45 8.96 2.07
CA ALA A 141 3.92 9.28 3.38
C ALA A 141 2.43 9.67 3.33
N ILE A 142 2.08 10.58 2.44
CA ILE A 142 0.69 11.07 2.28
C ILE A 142 -0.24 9.92 1.84
N ASN A 143 0.20 9.08 0.91
CA ASN A 143 -0.60 7.93 0.47
C ASN A 143 -0.79 6.91 1.58
N SER A 144 0.28 6.51 2.27
CA SER A 144 0.19 5.56 3.38
C SER A 144 -0.73 6.09 4.49
N LYS A 145 -0.55 7.36 4.88
CA LYS A 145 -1.42 8.02 5.85
C LYS A 145 -2.89 7.95 5.44
N SER A 146 -3.22 8.33 4.22
CA SER A 146 -4.61 8.37 3.75
C SER A 146 -5.24 6.97 3.66
N ILE A 147 -4.47 5.94 3.32
CA ILE A 147 -4.93 4.55 3.34
C ILE A 147 -5.40 4.17 4.74
N TRP A 148 -4.54 4.31 5.75
CA TRP A 148 -4.86 3.93 7.11
C TRP A 148 -5.97 4.78 7.72
N GLU A 149 -5.98 6.07 7.47
CA GLU A 149 -7.01 6.97 8.01
C GLU A 149 -8.39 6.69 7.43
N VAL A 150 -8.51 6.36 6.14
CA VAL A 150 -9.82 5.99 5.59
C VAL A 150 -10.32 4.65 6.11
N TRP A 151 -9.43 3.67 6.35
CA TRP A 151 -9.80 2.43 7.01
C TRP A 151 -10.26 2.67 8.44
N ASN A 152 -9.53 3.46 9.22
CA ASN A 152 -9.94 3.87 10.56
C ASN A 152 -11.31 4.57 10.58
N TYR A 153 -11.54 5.47 9.63
CA TYR A 153 -12.82 6.14 9.51
C TYR A 153 -13.97 5.18 9.24
N ASN A 154 -13.78 4.26 8.29
CA ASN A 154 -14.83 3.34 7.85
C ASN A 154 -15.06 2.17 8.79
N LYS A 155 -14.15 1.85 9.72
CA LYS A 155 -14.42 0.77 10.71
C LYS A 155 -15.55 1.08 11.69
N LEU A 156 -15.90 2.36 11.83
CA LEU A 156 -17.03 2.82 12.64
C LEU A 156 -18.32 2.98 11.83
N ASP A 157 -18.25 2.84 10.52
CA ASP A 157 -19.42 2.83 9.66
C ASP A 157 -19.94 1.40 9.49
N TYR A 158 -20.99 1.08 10.22
CA TYR A 158 -21.65 -0.24 10.20
C TYR A 158 -22.58 -0.44 9.00
N GLY A 159 -22.59 0.49 8.05
CA GLY A 159 -23.30 0.37 6.77
C GLY A 159 -22.46 -0.32 5.70
N ASP A 160 -22.67 0.10 4.47
CA ASP A 160 -22.02 -0.49 3.28
C ASP A 160 -20.51 -0.30 3.20
N ARG A 161 -19.94 0.53 4.07
CA ARG A 161 -18.52 0.88 4.09
C ARG A 161 -17.77 0.37 5.34
N PHE A 162 -18.36 -0.53 6.08
CA PHE A 162 -17.69 -1.11 7.25
C PHE A 162 -16.37 -1.79 6.88
N CYS A 163 -15.30 -1.41 7.56
CA CYS A 163 -13.98 -2.00 7.41
C CYS A 163 -13.66 -2.91 8.60
N SER A 164 -13.23 -4.14 8.33
CA SER A 164 -12.82 -5.11 9.34
C SER A 164 -11.33 -5.31 9.45
N GLY A 165 -10.58 -4.98 8.42
CA GLY A 165 -9.11 -5.07 8.44
C GLY A 165 -8.44 -4.77 7.11
N LEU A 166 -7.15 -4.48 7.21
CA LEU A 166 -6.27 -4.18 6.10
C LEU A 166 -4.90 -4.82 6.35
N LEU A 167 -4.38 -5.55 5.36
CA LEU A 167 -3.00 -5.99 5.33
C LEU A 167 -2.24 -5.20 4.26
N PHE A 168 -1.12 -4.62 4.65
CA PHE A 168 -0.34 -3.79 3.72
C PHE A 168 0.58 -4.66 2.85
N TRP A 169 0.41 -4.61 1.55
CA TRP A 169 1.25 -5.29 0.59
C TRP A 169 2.22 -4.30 -0.05
N TYR A 170 3.49 -4.48 0.15
CA TYR A 170 4.10 -5.39 1.08
C TYR A 170 5.01 -4.61 2.05
N HIS A 171 5.45 -5.28 3.11
CA HIS A 171 6.13 -4.61 4.21
C HIS A 171 7.53 -4.10 3.83
N ASN A 172 8.36 -4.95 3.23
CA ASN A 172 9.76 -4.61 2.87
C ASN A 172 10.18 -5.23 1.54
N CYS A 173 11.17 -4.63 0.92
CA CYS A 173 11.77 -5.15 -0.31
C CYS A 173 12.81 -6.23 0.00
N SER A 174 12.81 -7.33 -0.76
CA SER A 174 13.78 -8.42 -0.62
C SER A 174 15.06 -8.21 -1.43
N MET A 175 15.09 -7.22 -2.28
CA MET A 175 16.20 -6.85 -3.14
C MET A 175 16.20 -5.34 -3.38
N PRO A 176 17.30 -4.74 -3.87
CA PRO A 176 17.34 -3.32 -4.25
C PRO A 176 16.21 -2.96 -5.21
N GLN A 177 15.35 -2.05 -4.83
CA GLN A 177 14.22 -1.56 -5.63
C GLN A 177 14.02 -0.06 -5.42
N VAL A 178 13.79 0.66 -6.50
CA VAL A 178 13.43 2.10 -6.45
C VAL A 178 11.97 2.32 -6.06
N ALA A 179 11.11 1.33 -6.25
CA ALA A 179 9.74 1.32 -5.77
C ALA A 179 9.65 0.64 -4.39
N SER A 180 10.11 1.33 -3.37
CA SER A 180 10.13 0.82 -2.00
C SER A 180 8.73 0.77 -1.35
N ARG A 181 8.67 0.35 -0.10
CA ARG A 181 7.45 0.22 0.70
C ARG A 181 7.65 0.89 2.07
N MET A 182 7.21 0.25 3.16
CA MET A 182 7.46 0.77 4.52
C MET A 182 8.94 0.71 4.90
N TRP A 183 9.59 -0.38 4.48
CA TRP A 183 11.03 -0.59 4.62
C TRP A 183 11.61 -0.83 3.23
N ASP A 184 12.80 -0.33 2.99
CA ASP A 184 13.53 -0.67 1.79
C ASP A 184 14.28 -2.02 1.92
N TRP A 185 15.07 -2.36 0.93
CA TRP A 185 15.82 -3.61 0.89
C TRP A 185 16.91 -3.73 1.97
N SER A 186 17.44 -2.61 2.44
CA SER A 186 18.45 -2.56 3.50
C SER A 186 17.84 -2.47 4.91
N LEU A 187 16.51 -2.53 5.00
CA LEU A 187 15.70 -2.35 6.21
C LEU A 187 15.77 -0.91 6.78
N GLU A 188 16.07 0.06 5.93
CA GLU A 188 15.92 1.46 6.29
C GLU A 188 14.43 1.87 6.20
N PRO A 189 13.87 2.50 7.24
CA PRO A 189 12.48 2.89 7.23
C PRO A 189 12.23 4.07 6.28
N THR A 190 11.18 3.98 5.49
CA THR A 190 10.72 5.08 4.67
C THR A 190 9.73 5.97 5.43
N ALA A 191 9.43 7.15 4.89
CA ALA A 191 8.41 8.03 5.47
C ALA A 191 7.03 7.37 5.57
N SER A 192 6.73 6.39 4.72
CA SER A 192 5.49 5.60 4.77
C SER A 192 5.33 4.84 6.08
N LEU A 193 6.42 4.29 6.65
CA LEU A 193 6.38 3.60 7.95
C LEU A 193 5.96 4.54 9.07
N TYR A 194 6.60 5.70 9.16
CA TYR A 194 6.32 6.66 10.23
C TYR A 194 4.89 7.20 10.17
N HIS A 195 4.41 7.49 8.95
CA HIS A 195 3.04 7.97 8.77
C HIS A 195 1.99 6.88 8.98
N THR A 196 2.31 5.63 8.66
CA THR A 196 1.49 4.47 9.04
C THR A 196 1.41 4.34 10.56
N ALA A 197 2.54 4.38 11.26
CA ALA A 197 2.57 4.30 12.72
C ALA A 197 1.73 5.40 13.38
N ASN A 198 1.86 6.64 12.92
CA ASN A 198 1.06 7.76 13.42
C ASN A 198 -0.43 7.58 13.18
N SER A 199 -0.82 7.07 12.00
CA SER A 199 -2.23 6.84 11.66
C SER A 199 -2.87 5.69 12.44
N LEU A 200 -2.05 4.81 13.02
CA LEU A 200 -2.48 3.66 13.82
C LEU A 200 -2.33 3.89 15.33
N GLU A 201 -2.08 5.12 15.77
CA GLU A 201 -2.14 5.43 17.20
C GLU A 201 -3.55 5.18 17.74
N PRO A 202 -3.70 4.56 18.93
CA PRO A 202 -5.01 4.25 19.51
C PRO A 202 -5.93 5.46 19.67
N LEU A 203 -5.36 6.63 19.87
CA LEU A 203 -6.08 7.90 19.87
C LEU A 203 -5.52 8.78 18.75
N HIS A 204 -6.22 8.86 17.63
CA HIS A 204 -5.75 9.52 16.43
C HIS A 204 -6.74 10.58 15.92
N ALA A 205 -6.24 11.78 15.67
CA ALA A 205 -7.00 12.85 15.01
C ALA A 205 -6.71 12.85 13.51
N GLN A 206 -7.73 12.74 12.69
CA GLN A 206 -7.60 12.67 11.24
C GLN A 206 -8.55 13.61 10.51
N PHE A 207 -8.20 13.99 9.28
CA PHE A 207 -8.98 14.84 8.42
C PHE A 207 -9.78 14.03 7.40
N ASP A 208 -11.09 14.22 7.39
CA ASP A 208 -11.97 13.66 6.35
C ASP A 208 -12.00 14.61 5.13
N TYR A 209 -11.39 14.17 4.06
CA TYR A 209 -11.29 14.95 2.82
C TYR A 209 -12.63 15.16 2.10
N LEU A 210 -13.63 14.30 2.32
CA LEU A 210 -14.94 14.44 1.70
C LEU A 210 -15.81 15.46 2.45
N LYS A 211 -15.79 15.37 3.78
CA LYS A 211 -16.66 16.18 4.62
C LYS A 211 -16.02 17.48 5.11
N ASN A 212 -14.71 17.66 4.86
CA ASN A 212 -13.91 18.77 5.41
C ASN A 212 -14.06 18.90 6.94
N THR A 213 -14.01 17.78 7.62
CA THR A 213 -14.14 17.69 9.09
C THR A 213 -12.92 16.99 9.70
N VAL A 214 -12.65 17.30 10.95
CA VAL A 214 -11.69 16.54 11.76
C VAL A 214 -12.47 15.54 12.58
N SER A 215 -12.06 14.27 12.52
CA SER A 215 -12.57 13.21 13.39
C SER A 215 -11.48 12.70 14.32
N VAL A 216 -11.86 12.20 15.46
CA VAL A 216 -10.98 11.52 16.41
C VAL A 216 -11.37 10.08 16.46
N VAL A 217 -10.44 9.21 16.13
CA VAL A 217 -10.58 7.76 16.26
C VAL A 217 -10.02 7.36 17.62
N ASN A 218 -10.73 6.54 18.35
CA ASN A 218 -10.32 6.01 19.64
C ASN A 218 -10.57 4.50 19.63
N ASP A 219 -9.51 3.72 19.62
CA ASP A 219 -9.50 2.25 19.63
C ASP A 219 -9.42 1.67 21.03
#